data_a26f815192a34595fb9c03c1325b5de6
#
_entry.id   a26f815192a34595fb9c03c1325b5de6
#
_cell.length_a   1.000
_cell.length_b   1.000
_cell.length_c   1.000
_cell.angle_alpha   90.00
_cell.angle_beta   90.00
_cell.angle_gamma   90.00
#
_symmetry.space_group_name_H-M   'P 1'
#
loop_
_entity.id
_entity.type
_entity.pdbx_description
1 polymer ?
#
loop_
_entity_poly.entity_id
_entity_poly.type
_entity_poly.pdbx_seq_one_letter_code
_entity_poly.pdbx_strand_id
1 'polypeptide(L)'
;MRPPRLDQLDELDRNLVALLQANARESVANLARQLGVARTTVIARIARLEKTNVIAGYSVRLGQDVLDASMHAYVGIIIAPKYGPDVQKKLNRVPEVQLLCAVSGEFDYVAWLRADSPERLNDLLDQIGGLAGVERTTTSIILSRKIDRGMIGG
;
A
#
# COMPACT_ATOMS: atom_id res chain seq x y z
N MET A 1 -11.96 2.67 18.26
CA MET A 1 -12.45 1.27 18.19
C MET A 1 -11.57 0.55 17.16
N ARG A 2 -10.92 -0.55 17.54
CA ARG A 2 -10.05 -1.29 16.60
C ARG A 2 -10.94 -1.97 15.55
N PRO A 3 -10.61 -1.90 14.24
CA PRO A 3 -11.40 -2.61 13.23
C PRO A 3 -11.38 -4.11 13.50
N PRO A 4 -12.45 -4.85 13.18
CA PRO A 4 -12.47 -6.28 13.34
C PRO A 4 -11.42 -6.93 12.43
N ARG A 5 -10.74 -7.97 12.92
CA ARG A 5 -9.81 -8.75 12.10
C ARG A 5 -10.60 -9.60 11.09
N LEU A 6 -9.96 -9.97 9.98
CA LEU A 6 -10.59 -10.80 8.95
C LEU A 6 -11.09 -12.16 9.48
N ASP A 7 -10.43 -12.71 10.50
CA ASP A 7 -10.84 -13.95 11.19
C ASP A 7 -12.09 -13.79 12.07
N GLN A 8 -12.47 -12.54 12.39
CA GLN A 8 -13.66 -12.20 13.18
C GLN A 8 -14.90 -11.91 12.31
N LEU A 9 -14.74 -11.90 10.97
CA LEU A 9 -15.84 -11.74 10.04
C LEU A 9 -16.63 -13.05 9.90
N ASP A 10 -17.95 -12.93 9.66
CA ASP A 10 -18.74 -14.09 9.28
C ASP A 10 -18.34 -14.60 7.87
N GLU A 11 -18.79 -15.78 7.51
CA GLU A 11 -18.43 -16.42 6.25
C GLU A 11 -18.87 -15.59 5.04
N LEU A 12 -20.06 -14.99 5.12
CA LEU A 12 -20.58 -14.15 4.05
C LEU A 12 -19.72 -12.91 3.83
N ASP A 13 -19.29 -12.25 4.88
CA ASP A 13 -18.41 -11.07 4.79
C ASP A 13 -17.03 -11.44 4.25
N ARG A 14 -16.45 -12.55 4.69
CA ARG A 14 -15.15 -13.02 4.16
C ARG A 14 -15.22 -13.28 2.65
N ASN A 15 -16.28 -13.98 2.22
CA ASN A 15 -16.48 -14.27 0.80
C ASN A 15 -16.73 -12.98 -0.01
N LEU A 16 -17.51 -12.05 0.53
CA LEU A 16 -17.77 -10.75 -0.11
C LEU A 16 -16.48 -9.93 -0.25
N VAL A 17 -15.66 -9.86 0.79
CA VAL A 17 -14.36 -9.18 0.74
C VAL A 17 -13.45 -9.83 -0.29
N ALA A 18 -13.38 -11.17 -0.34
CA ALA A 18 -12.57 -11.89 -1.33
C ALA A 18 -13.00 -11.60 -2.78
N LEU A 19 -14.31 -11.54 -3.05
CA LEU A 19 -14.83 -11.18 -4.37
C LEU A 19 -14.48 -9.73 -4.74
N LEU A 20 -14.61 -8.80 -3.80
CA LEU A 20 -14.25 -7.39 -4.02
C LEU A 20 -12.74 -7.19 -4.18
N GLN A 21 -11.90 -7.98 -3.50
CA GLN A 21 -10.46 -7.97 -3.71
C GLN A 21 -10.07 -8.49 -5.10
N ALA A 22 -10.82 -9.46 -5.63
CA ALA A 22 -10.62 -9.95 -7.00
C ALA A 22 -11.10 -8.96 -8.05
N ASN A 23 -12.26 -8.32 -7.82
CA ASN A 23 -12.84 -7.31 -8.70
C ASN A 23 -13.64 -6.27 -7.90
N ALA A 24 -13.00 -5.15 -7.55
CA ALA A 24 -13.64 -4.06 -6.82
C ALA A 24 -14.80 -3.36 -7.59
N ARG A 25 -14.92 -3.58 -8.90
CA ARG A 25 -15.99 -3.04 -9.75
C ARG A 25 -17.09 -4.05 -10.03
N GLU A 26 -17.12 -5.20 -9.32
CA GLU A 26 -18.15 -6.20 -9.51
C GLU A 26 -19.53 -5.64 -9.15
N SER A 27 -20.54 -5.95 -9.96
CA SER A 27 -21.89 -5.46 -9.73
C SER A 27 -22.52 -6.11 -8.50
N VAL A 28 -23.31 -5.34 -7.75
CA VAL A 28 -24.09 -5.86 -6.61
C VAL A 28 -24.96 -7.05 -7.01
N ALA A 29 -25.52 -7.02 -8.23
CA ALA A 29 -26.34 -8.12 -8.75
C ALA A 29 -25.53 -9.42 -8.93
N ASN A 30 -24.28 -9.29 -9.38
CA ASN A 30 -23.42 -10.44 -9.61
C ASN A 30 -22.86 -10.97 -8.28
N LEU A 31 -22.46 -10.06 -7.37
CA LEU A 31 -22.07 -10.44 -6.01
C LEU A 31 -23.20 -11.19 -5.28
N ALA A 32 -24.42 -10.67 -5.34
CA ALA A 32 -25.59 -11.31 -4.73
C ALA A 32 -25.83 -12.73 -5.28
N ARG A 33 -25.72 -12.91 -6.61
CA ARG A 33 -25.84 -14.21 -7.25
C ARG A 33 -24.74 -15.18 -6.81
N GLN A 34 -23.48 -14.74 -6.77
CA GLN A 34 -22.36 -15.57 -6.38
C GLN A 34 -22.42 -15.99 -4.90
N LEU A 35 -22.92 -15.10 -4.05
CA LEU A 35 -23.06 -15.35 -2.61
C LEU A 35 -24.38 -16.02 -2.22
N GLY A 36 -25.34 -16.18 -3.15
CA GLY A 36 -26.64 -16.78 -2.87
C GLY A 36 -27.53 -15.95 -1.95
N VAL A 37 -27.41 -14.62 -1.97
CA VAL A 37 -28.17 -13.71 -1.09
C VAL A 37 -28.89 -12.62 -1.88
N ALA A 38 -29.80 -11.87 -1.22
CA ALA A 38 -30.47 -10.73 -1.83
C ALA A 38 -29.51 -9.56 -2.07
N ARG A 39 -29.75 -8.75 -3.10
CA ARG A 39 -28.96 -7.54 -3.41
C ARG A 39 -28.92 -6.55 -2.23
N THR A 40 -30.05 -6.38 -1.54
CA THR A 40 -30.14 -5.54 -0.35
C THR A 40 -29.22 -5.99 0.77
N THR A 41 -29.03 -7.31 0.93
CA THR A 41 -28.09 -7.90 1.88
C THR A 41 -26.64 -7.51 1.52
N VAL A 42 -26.25 -7.63 0.24
CA VAL A 42 -24.92 -7.24 -0.23
C VAL A 42 -24.65 -5.76 0.05
N ILE A 43 -25.60 -4.89 -0.33
CA ILE A 43 -25.48 -3.44 -0.09
C ILE A 43 -25.27 -3.14 1.39
N ALA A 44 -26.12 -3.72 2.27
CA ALA A 44 -26.01 -3.51 3.71
C ALA A 44 -24.68 -4.01 4.30
N ARG A 45 -24.16 -5.15 3.80
CA ARG A 45 -22.90 -5.72 4.21
C ARG A 45 -21.71 -4.85 3.78
N ILE A 46 -21.68 -4.39 2.53
CA ILE A 46 -20.63 -3.47 2.03
C ILE A 46 -20.62 -2.21 2.89
N ALA A 47 -21.77 -1.55 3.08
CA ALA A 47 -21.86 -0.33 3.88
C ALA A 47 -21.37 -0.55 5.32
N ARG A 48 -21.66 -1.72 5.92
CA ARG A 48 -21.17 -2.08 7.25
C ARG A 48 -19.63 -2.26 7.26
N LEU A 49 -19.08 -2.97 6.28
CA LEU A 49 -17.64 -3.24 6.16
C LEU A 49 -16.85 -1.94 5.95
N GLU A 50 -17.38 -0.99 5.17
CA GLU A 50 -16.83 0.35 5.00
C GLU A 50 -16.91 1.16 6.30
N LYS A 51 -18.07 1.20 6.94
CA LYS A 51 -18.28 1.92 8.21
C LYS A 51 -17.38 1.41 9.32
N THR A 52 -17.11 0.11 9.37
CA THR A 52 -16.23 -0.50 10.38
C THR A 52 -14.76 -0.50 9.98
N ASN A 53 -14.43 0.14 8.85
CA ASN A 53 -13.08 0.24 8.30
C ASN A 53 -12.41 -1.13 8.05
N VAL A 54 -13.20 -2.16 7.77
CA VAL A 54 -12.73 -3.43 7.20
C VAL A 54 -12.38 -3.22 5.73
N ILE A 55 -13.23 -2.49 5.00
CA ILE A 55 -12.93 -1.94 3.69
C ILE A 55 -12.54 -0.48 3.91
N ALA A 56 -11.26 -0.17 3.78
CA ALA A 56 -10.73 1.18 3.94
C ALA A 56 -10.89 2.04 2.68
N GLY A 57 -11.11 1.40 1.52
CA GLY A 57 -11.26 2.07 0.23
C GLY A 57 -11.09 1.10 -0.93
N TYR A 58 -11.14 1.66 -2.13
CA TYR A 58 -10.95 0.95 -3.39
C TYR A 58 -9.82 1.63 -4.15
N SER A 59 -8.94 0.84 -4.76
CA SER A 59 -7.80 1.35 -5.52
C SER A 59 -7.83 0.85 -6.96
N VAL A 60 -7.15 1.59 -7.84
CA VAL A 60 -6.92 1.18 -9.23
C VAL A 60 -5.55 0.53 -9.33
N ARG A 61 -5.48 -0.67 -9.88
CA ARG A 61 -4.20 -1.29 -10.25
C ARG A 61 -3.78 -0.77 -11.62
N LEU A 62 -2.58 -0.19 -11.69
CA LEU A 62 -2.01 0.27 -12.95
C LEU A 62 -1.57 -0.93 -13.80
N GLY A 63 -1.70 -0.79 -15.13
CA GLY A 63 -1.18 -1.78 -16.08
C GLY A 63 0.34 -1.90 -15.99
N GLN A 64 0.86 -3.09 -16.34
CA GLN A 64 2.28 -3.39 -16.25
C GLN A 64 3.14 -2.39 -17.05
N ASP A 65 2.70 -2.00 -18.24
CA ASP A 65 3.42 -1.05 -19.08
C ASP A 65 3.60 0.33 -18.41
N VAL A 66 2.60 0.77 -17.63
CA VAL A 66 2.68 2.02 -16.86
C VAL A 66 3.64 1.87 -15.68
N LEU A 67 3.66 0.71 -15.05
CA LEU A 67 4.55 0.42 -13.94
C LEU A 67 6.00 0.25 -14.43
N ASP A 68 6.19 -0.38 -15.58
CA ASP A 68 7.51 -0.59 -16.19
C ASP A 68 8.11 0.71 -16.73
N ALA A 69 7.27 1.71 -17.06
CA ALA A 69 7.73 3.06 -17.41
C ALA A 69 8.23 3.87 -16.20
N SER A 70 7.96 3.41 -14.96
CA SER A 70 8.39 4.08 -13.73
C SER A 70 9.64 3.40 -13.17
N MET A 71 10.49 4.20 -12.53
CA MET A 71 11.61 3.68 -11.75
C MET A 71 11.16 3.35 -10.32
N HIS A 72 11.57 2.19 -9.87
CA HIS A 72 11.28 1.74 -8.51
C HIS A 72 12.57 1.51 -7.74
N ALA A 73 12.59 1.92 -6.49
CA ALA A 73 13.72 1.68 -5.61
C ALA A 73 13.25 1.25 -4.20
N TYR A 74 14.08 0.46 -3.60
CA TYR A 74 14.02 0.10 -2.20
C TYR A 74 15.11 0.87 -1.47
N VAL A 75 14.77 1.56 -0.39
CA VAL A 75 15.71 2.38 0.38
C VAL A 75 15.68 1.98 1.84
N GLY A 76 16.79 1.43 2.33
CA GLY A 76 17.05 1.26 3.75
C GLY A 76 17.54 2.57 4.33
N ILE A 77 16.99 2.99 5.47
CA ILE A 77 17.27 4.27 6.12
C ILE A 77 17.67 4.02 7.58
N ILE A 78 18.84 4.53 7.96
CA ILE A 78 19.29 4.57 9.35
C ILE A 78 19.12 6.00 9.85
N ILE A 79 18.52 6.14 11.03
CA ILE A 79 18.18 7.43 11.63
C ILE A 79 18.68 7.53 13.07
N ALA A 80 19.04 8.73 13.49
CA ALA A 80 19.24 8.99 14.91
C ALA A 80 17.89 8.87 15.65
N PRO A 81 17.80 8.10 16.75
CA PRO A 81 16.53 7.69 17.37
C PRO A 81 15.56 8.83 17.69
N LYS A 82 16.09 9.99 18.08
CA LYS A 82 15.27 11.16 18.43
C LYS A 82 14.53 11.80 17.25
N TYR A 83 14.94 11.49 16.01
CA TYR A 83 14.36 12.09 14.79
C TYR A 83 13.32 11.21 14.10
N GLY A 84 13.06 9.99 14.59
CA GLY A 84 12.13 9.04 13.96
C GLY A 84 10.78 9.64 13.57
N PRO A 85 10.04 10.26 14.50
CA PRO A 85 8.75 10.86 14.21
C PRO A 85 8.81 11.98 13.15
N ASP A 86 9.85 12.80 13.16
CA ASP A 86 10.02 13.91 12.22
C ASP A 86 10.36 13.41 10.82
N VAL A 87 11.25 12.43 10.70
CA VAL A 87 11.59 11.78 9.44
C VAL A 87 10.35 11.09 8.83
N GLN A 88 9.62 10.31 9.63
CA GLN A 88 8.38 9.69 9.20
C GLN A 88 7.36 10.71 8.69
N LYS A 89 7.16 11.82 9.42
CA LYS A 89 6.22 12.88 9.03
C LYS A 89 6.62 13.56 7.71
N LYS A 90 7.92 13.75 7.48
CA LYS A 90 8.44 14.32 6.23
C LYS A 90 8.26 13.36 5.07
N LEU A 91 8.63 12.09 5.24
CA LEU A 91 8.49 11.06 4.19
C LEU A 91 7.03 10.81 3.82
N ASN A 92 6.09 10.87 4.77
CA ASN A 92 4.65 10.74 4.50
C ASN A 92 4.07 11.83 3.59
N ARG A 93 4.80 12.93 3.38
CA ARG A 93 4.40 14.04 2.50
C ARG A 93 5.00 13.94 1.09
N VAL A 94 5.83 12.95 0.86
CA VAL A 94 6.49 12.71 -0.43
C VAL A 94 5.66 11.71 -1.22
N PRO A 95 5.01 12.13 -2.33
CA PRO A 95 4.08 11.26 -3.08
C PRO A 95 4.76 10.02 -3.67
N GLU A 96 6.04 10.12 -3.98
CA GLU A 96 6.83 9.03 -4.53
C GLU A 96 7.15 7.94 -3.50
N VAL A 97 7.00 8.20 -2.20
CA VAL A 97 7.10 7.20 -1.14
C VAL A 97 5.79 6.41 -1.09
N GLN A 98 5.78 5.25 -1.73
CA GLN A 98 4.60 4.39 -1.83
C GLN A 98 4.37 3.56 -0.58
N LEU A 99 5.44 3.23 0.13
CA LEU A 99 5.40 2.46 1.37
C LEU A 99 6.55 2.90 2.27
N LEU A 100 6.30 3.01 3.56
CA LEU A 100 7.32 3.21 4.60
C LEU A 100 7.04 2.25 5.75
N CYS A 101 8.00 1.39 6.07
CA CYS A 101 7.92 0.44 7.16
C CYS A 101 9.03 0.70 8.18
N ALA A 102 8.70 0.66 9.46
CA ALA A 102 9.70 0.44 10.50
C ALA A 102 10.07 -1.06 10.51
N VAL A 103 11.33 -1.35 10.55
CA VAL A 103 11.85 -2.71 10.49
C VAL A 103 12.80 -3.00 11.66
N SER A 104 13.04 -4.26 11.93
CA SER A 104 14.11 -4.71 12.83
C SER A 104 15.31 -5.16 11.99
N GLY A 105 16.52 -4.91 12.48
CA GLY A 105 17.74 -5.33 11.80
C GLY A 105 18.67 -4.16 11.47
N GLU A 106 19.25 -4.16 10.28
CA GLU A 106 20.27 -3.18 9.87
C GLU A 106 19.70 -1.77 9.70
N PHE A 107 18.46 -1.63 9.28
CA PHE A 107 17.80 -0.35 9.03
C PHE A 107 16.72 -0.08 10.08
N ASP A 108 16.44 1.20 10.35
CA ASP A 108 15.31 1.63 11.17
C ASP A 108 14.03 1.72 10.34
N TYR A 109 14.16 2.22 9.10
CA TYR A 109 13.08 2.27 8.12
C TYR A 109 13.49 1.67 6.79
N VAL A 110 12.46 1.20 6.10
CA VAL A 110 12.53 0.78 4.72
C VAL A 110 11.45 1.50 3.96
N ALA A 111 11.83 2.17 2.87
CA ALA A 111 10.92 2.84 1.97
C ALA A 111 10.90 2.16 0.60
N TRP A 112 9.71 2.07 0.01
CA TRP A 112 9.53 1.76 -1.40
C TRP A 112 9.19 3.05 -2.15
N LEU A 113 10.00 3.37 -3.16
CA LEU A 113 9.88 4.58 -3.95
C LEU A 113 9.43 4.23 -5.38
N ARG A 114 8.65 5.14 -5.96
CA ARG A 114 8.32 5.15 -7.39
C ARG A 114 8.56 6.55 -7.94
N ALA A 115 9.36 6.67 -8.97
CA ALA A 115 9.66 7.92 -9.65
C ALA A 115 9.46 7.75 -11.17
N ASP A 116 9.07 8.83 -11.84
CA ASP A 116 8.77 8.82 -13.27
C ASP A 116 10.02 8.93 -14.16
N SER A 117 11.18 9.25 -13.56
CA SER A 117 12.46 9.29 -14.28
C SER A 117 13.65 9.01 -13.35
N PRO A 118 14.84 8.65 -13.92
CA PRO A 118 16.07 8.49 -13.16
C PRO A 118 16.49 9.77 -12.43
N GLU A 119 16.34 10.92 -13.07
CA GLU A 119 16.68 12.23 -12.50
C GLU A 119 15.80 12.50 -11.27
N ARG A 120 14.49 12.25 -11.40
CA ARG A 120 13.56 12.43 -10.28
C ARG A 120 13.86 11.48 -9.14
N LEU A 121 14.27 10.24 -9.44
CA LEU A 121 14.68 9.27 -8.41
C LEU A 121 15.93 9.78 -7.67
N ASN A 122 16.93 10.27 -8.42
CA ASN A 122 18.14 10.82 -7.81
C ASN A 122 17.84 11.99 -6.88
N ASP A 123 17.05 12.97 -7.32
CA ASP A 123 16.64 14.12 -6.51
C ASP A 123 15.95 13.67 -5.21
N LEU A 124 15.10 12.65 -5.32
CA LEU A 124 14.38 12.10 -4.18
C LEU A 124 15.34 11.43 -3.17
N LEU A 125 16.33 10.68 -3.66
CA LEU A 125 17.33 10.04 -2.82
C LEU A 125 18.19 11.08 -2.09
N ASP A 126 18.57 12.15 -2.77
CA ASP A 126 19.31 13.28 -2.16
C ASP A 126 18.44 13.99 -1.12
N GLN A 127 17.16 14.20 -1.42
CA GLN A 127 16.19 14.77 -0.48
C GLN A 127 16.05 13.91 0.79
N ILE A 128 15.94 12.60 0.65
CA ILE A 128 15.82 11.68 1.79
C ILE A 128 17.11 11.65 2.58
N GLY A 129 18.27 11.53 1.92
CA GLY A 129 19.58 11.54 2.57
C GLY A 129 19.88 12.85 3.31
N GLY A 130 19.38 13.98 2.82
CA GLY A 130 19.53 15.31 3.43
C GLY A 130 18.56 15.63 4.57
N LEU A 131 17.64 14.73 4.92
CA LEU A 131 16.71 14.95 6.03
C LEU A 131 17.47 14.97 7.37
N ALA A 132 17.17 15.98 8.19
CA ALA A 132 17.73 16.05 9.54
C ALA A 132 17.39 14.78 10.33
N GLY A 133 18.41 14.11 10.82
CA GLY A 133 18.29 12.86 11.56
C GLY A 133 18.49 11.60 10.72
N VAL A 134 18.54 11.67 9.41
CA VAL A 134 19.00 10.56 8.56
C VAL A 134 20.52 10.49 8.64
N GLU A 135 21.05 9.36 9.05
CA GLU A 135 22.49 9.11 9.17
C GLU A 135 23.06 8.43 7.93
N ARG A 136 22.29 7.48 7.36
CA ARG A 136 22.70 6.72 6.19
C ARG A 136 21.49 6.21 5.43
N THR A 137 21.61 6.18 4.12
CA THR A 137 20.68 5.48 3.23
C THR A 137 21.41 4.44 2.41
N THR A 138 20.72 3.34 2.10
CA THR A 138 21.19 2.31 1.16
C THR A 138 20.10 2.05 0.17
N THR A 139 20.37 2.29 -1.10
CA THR A 139 19.38 2.21 -2.18
C THR A 139 19.63 0.99 -3.07
N SER A 140 18.58 0.24 -3.36
CA SER A 140 18.56 -0.81 -4.37
C SER A 140 17.52 -0.47 -5.43
N ILE A 141 17.95 -0.25 -6.66
CA ILE A 141 17.04 -0.01 -7.80
C ILE A 141 16.44 -1.34 -8.22
N ILE A 142 15.14 -1.38 -8.43
CA ILE A 142 14.41 -2.56 -8.89
C ILE A 142 14.57 -2.66 -10.41
N LEU A 143 15.34 -3.65 -10.85
CA LEU A 143 15.57 -3.86 -12.28
C LEU A 143 14.42 -4.62 -12.96
N SER A 144 13.79 -5.54 -12.23
CA SER A 144 12.61 -6.28 -12.71
C SER A 144 11.85 -6.90 -11.55
N ARG A 145 10.52 -6.95 -11.68
CA ARG A 145 9.65 -7.68 -10.75
C ARG A 145 9.52 -9.13 -11.22
N LYS A 146 9.84 -10.08 -10.37
CA LYS A 146 9.74 -11.52 -10.70
C LYS A 146 8.40 -12.10 -10.27
N ILE A 147 7.85 -11.61 -9.16
CA ILE A 147 6.53 -11.94 -8.66
C ILE A 147 5.92 -10.65 -8.10
N ASP A 148 4.74 -10.27 -8.57
CA ASP A 148 3.95 -9.19 -8.01
C ASP A 148 2.51 -9.67 -7.79
N ARG A 149 2.09 -9.74 -6.54
CA ARG A 149 0.72 -10.11 -6.14
C ARG A 149 -0.11 -8.90 -5.71
N GLY A 150 0.29 -7.70 -6.12
CA GLY A 150 -0.40 -6.46 -5.82
C GLY A 150 -0.17 -5.93 -4.40
N MET A 151 0.89 -6.35 -3.73
CA MET A 151 1.24 -5.82 -2.40
C MET A 151 1.85 -4.42 -2.45
N ILE A 152 2.48 -4.05 -3.57
CA ILE A 152 3.17 -2.78 -3.74
C ILE A 152 2.78 -2.25 -5.12
N GLY A 153 2.04 -1.15 -5.18
CA GLY A 153 1.65 -0.49 -6.43
C GLY A 153 0.19 -0.71 -6.84
N GLY A 154 -0.68 -1.03 -5.87
CA GLY A 154 -2.14 -0.92 -6.03
C GLY A 154 -2.63 0.44 -5.61
#